data_f2518fabf6dc4ee21c9a918b25dadd18
#
_entry.id   f2518fabf6dc4ee21c9a918b25dadd18
#
_cell.length_a   1.000
_cell.length_b   1.000
_cell.length_c   1.000
_cell.angle_alpha   90.00
_cell.angle_beta   90.00
_cell.angle_gamma   90.00
#
_symmetry.space_group_name_H-M   'P 1'
#
loop_
_entity.id
_entity.type
_entity.pdbx_description
1 polymer ?
#
loop_
_entity_poly.entity_id
_entity_poly.type
_entity_poly.pdbx_seq_one_letter_code
_entity_poly.pdbx_strand_id
1 'polypeptide(L)'
;MKKLFLLSALLIFACSSGGDSDNNEIGNLEYLGTYRGNIDVFLNGTYHSTLNNHQMTFVSIQNSNQVNIIGNLIMTSNCTFDQDGFVIPETIPVTTELFYALEYGSGILNGNSLEIELYQDQINSTTGNVQGTGFWTGTLEKI
;
A
#
# COMPACT_ATOMS: atom_id res chain seq x y z
N MET A 1 -9.89 -59.89 48.80
CA MET A 1 -10.79 -59.46 47.73
C MET A 1 -10.89 -57.96 47.75
N LYS A 2 -10.04 -57.31 47.03
CA LYS A 2 -10.02 -55.84 46.92
C LYS A 2 -10.33 -55.49 45.47
N LYS A 3 -11.47 -54.87 45.28
CA LYS A 3 -11.88 -54.37 43.96
C LYS A 3 -11.13 -53.12 43.64
N LEU A 4 -10.26 -53.23 42.68
CA LEU A 4 -9.54 -52.10 42.11
C LEU A 4 -10.46 -51.38 41.12
N PHE A 5 -11.01 -50.24 41.50
CA PHE A 5 -11.70 -49.36 40.57
C PHE A 5 -10.67 -48.61 39.73
N LEU A 6 -10.52 -49.07 38.53
CA LEU A 6 -9.74 -48.36 37.54
C LEU A 6 -10.59 -47.22 37.00
N LEU A 7 -10.42 -46.05 37.56
CA LEU A 7 -11.02 -44.82 37.04
C LEU A 7 -10.24 -44.42 35.81
N SER A 8 -10.64 -44.91 34.66
CA SER A 8 -10.14 -44.41 33.38
C SER A 8 -10.72 -43.02 33.13
N ALA A 9 -9.93 -42.04 33.57
CA ALA A 9 -10.18 -40.67 33.14
C ALA A 9 -9.95 -40.61 31.65
N LEU A 10 -11.06 -40.61 30.92
CA LEU A 10 -11.07 -40.32 29.50
C LEU A 10 -10.76 -38.86 29.33
N LEU A 11 -9.49 -38.54 29.20
CA LEU A 11 -9.04 -37.24 28.75
C LEU A 11 -9.45 -37.14 27.28
N ILE A 12 -10.63 -36.60 27.07
CA ILE A 12 -11.05 -36.13 25.77
C ILE A 12 -10.20 -34.89 25.52
N PHE A 13 -9.03 -35.08 24.94
CA PHE A 13 -8.37 -34.01 24.21
C PHE A 13 -9.27 -33.73 23.02
N ALA A 14 -10.21 -32.83 23.23
CA ALA A 14 -10.75 -32.08 22.10
C ALA A 14 -9.55 -31.36 21.48
N CYS A 15 -8.91 -32.02 20.49
CA CYS A 15 -8.19 -31.29 19.48
C CYS A 15 -9.24 -30.39 18.82
N SER A 16 -9.40 -29.23 19.38
CA SER A 16 -9.81 -28.09 18.61
C SER A 16 -8.74 -27.97 17.50
N SER A 17 -9.03 -28.63 16.38
CA SER A 17 -8.43 -28.24 15.13
C SER A 17 -8.96 -26.83 14.87
N GLY A 18 -8.34 -25.86 15.52
CA GLY A 18 -8.32 -24.52 15.00
C GLY A 18 -7.72 -24.65 13.62
N GLY A 19 -8.57 -24.72 12.61
CA GLY A 19 -8.16 -24.38 11.27
C GLY A 19 -7.65 -22.96 11.40
N ASP A 20 -6.32 -22.80 11.41
CA ASP A 20 -5.70 -21.60 10.96
C ASP A 20 -6.14 -21.46 9.50
N SER A 21 -7.34 -20.92 9.33
CA SER A 21 -7.63 -20.15 8.16
C SER A 21 -6.59 -19.06 8.22
N ASP A 22 -5.54 -19.18 7.44
CA ASP A 22 -4.76 -18.05 6.97
C ASP A 22 -5.73 -17.15 6.21
N ASN A 23 -6.60 -16.50 6.96
CA ASN A 23 -7.19 -15.25 6.54
C ASN A 23 -6.00 -14.31 6.47
N ASN A 24 -5.40 -14.19 5.30
CA ASN A 24 -4.73 -12.99 4.86
C ASN A 24 -5.82 -11.89 4.83
N GLU A 25 -6.33 -11.55 6.00
CA GLU A 25 -7.09 -10.34 6.18
C GLU A 25 -6.10 -9.23 5.87
N ILE A 26 -6.38 -8.55 4.75
CA ILE A 26 -5.76 -7.27 4.40
C ILE A 26 -5.71 -6.47 5.69
N GLY A 27 -4.50 -6.18 6.15
CA GLY A 27 -4.27 -5.58 7.45
C GLY A 27 -5.20 -4.40 7.67
N ASN A 28 -5.92 -4.49 8.69
CA ASN A 28 -6.87 -3.56 9.29
C ASN A 28 -7.57 -2.61 8.29
N LEU A 29 -8.77 -3.01 7.82
CA LEU A 29 -9.63 -2.22 6.92
C LEU A 29 -9.88 -0.77 7.41
N GLU A 30 -9.58 -0.50 8.68
CA GLU A 30 -9.67 0.82 9.30
C GLU A 30 -8.82 1.89 8.58
N TYR A 31 -7.72 1.52 7.98
CA TYR A 31 -6.83 2.46 7.30
C TYR A 31 -7.21 2.70 5.83
N LEU A 32 -8.07 1.88 5.27
CA LEU A 32 -8.62 2.12 3.94
C LEU A 32 -9.60 3.29 3.96
N GLY A 33 -9.85 3.87 2.80
CA GLY A 33 -10.79 4.99 2.66
C GLY A 33 -10.22 6.15 1.89
N THR A 34 -10.85 7.30 2.03
CA THR A 34 -10.48 8.51 1.29
C THR A 34 -9.74 9.48 2.18
N TYR A 35 -8.64 9.99 1.65
CA TYR A 35 -7.80 11.02 2.24
C TYR A 35 -7.81 12.25 1.35
N ARG A 36 -7.76 13.44 1.94
CA ARG A 36 -7.79 14.72 1.22
C ARG A 36 -6.76 15.67 1.80
N GLY A 37 -6.06 16.40 0.93
CA GLY A 37 -5.10 17.42 1.35
C GLY A 37 -4.47 18.16 0.19
N ASN A 38 -3.42 18.87 0.47
CA ASN A 38 -2.63 19.58 -0.52
C ASN A 38 -1.36 18.80 -0.84
N ILE A 39 -1.02 18.75 -2.11
CA ILE A 39 0.14 18.02 -2.60
C ILE A 39 1.01 18.97 -3.41
N ASP A 40 2.25 19.14 -3.00
CA ASP A 40 3.25 19.88 -3.72
C ASP A 40 3.86 19.03 -4.83
N VAL A 41 4.03 19.63 -6.00
CA VAL A 41 4.55 19.01 -7.21
C VAL A 41 5.89 19.62 -7.54
N PHE A 42 6.88 18.77 -7.74
CA PHE A 42 8.22 19.15 -8.19
C PHE A 42 8.53 18.46 -9.51
N LEU A 43 9.07 19.20 -10.47
CA LEU A 43 9.54 18.68 -11.75
C LEU A 43 11.02 19.00 -11.90
N ASN A 44 11.84 17.97 -12.16
CA ASN A 44 13.29 18.08 -12.24
C ASN A 44 13.91 18.79 -11.02
N GLY A 45 13.40 18.47 -9.82
CA GLY A 45 13.85 19.04 -8.55
C GLY A 45 13.39 20.47 -8.29
N THR A 46 12.59 21.07 -9.17
CA THR A 46 12.08 22.44 -9.01
C THR A 46 10.59 22.41 -8.67
N TYR A 47 10.18 23.18 -7.66
CA TYR A 47 8.77 23.37 -7.32
C TYR A 47 7.99 23.87 -8.54
N HIS A 48 6.89 23.21 -8.85
CA HIS A 48 6.06 23.54 -9.99
C HIS A 48 4.69 24.11 -9.56
N SER A 49 3.99 23.44 -8.67
CA SER A 49 2.64 23.85 -8.23
C SER A 49 2.21 23.11 -6.97
N THR A 50 1.10 23.53 -6.39
CA THR A 50 0.38 22.77 -5.35
C THR A 50 -0.98 22.35 -5.88
N LEU A 51 -1.30 21.07 -5.78
CA LEU A 51 -2.64 20.51 -6.01
C LEU A 51 -3.46 20.67 -4.73
N ASN A 52 -4.42 21.60 -4.75
CA ASN A 52 -5.24 21.87 -3.57
C ASN A 52 -6.42 20.89 -3.46
N ASN A 53 -6.71 20.44 -2.24
CA ASN A 53 -7.83 19.53 -1.93
C ASN A 53 -7.81 18.23 -2.77
N HIS A 54 -6.62 17.75 -3.14
CA HIS A 54 -6.49 16.49 -3.85
C HIS A 54 -7.00 15.32 -2.99
N GLN A 55 -7.62 14.34 -3.64
CA GLN A 55 -8.18 13.17 -2.98
C GLN A 55 -7.51 11.91 -3.49
N MET A 56 -7.09 11.05 -2.56
CA MET A 56 -6.65 9.69 -2.82
C MET A 56 -7.53 8.72 -2.04
N THR A 57 -8.08 7.71 -2.70
CA THR A 57 -8.91 6.69 -2.07
C THR A 57 -8.25 5.32 -2.19
N PHE A 58 -8.09 4.66 -1.05
CA PHE A 58 -7.51 3.34 -0.95
C PHE A 58 -8.62 2.30 -0.81
N VAL A 59 -8.69 1.38 -1.77
CA VAL A 59 -9.73 0.36 -1.86
C VAL A 59 -9.11 -1.02 -1.92
N SER A 60 -9.56 -1.94 -1.07
CA SER A 60 -9.09 -3.32 -1.09
C SER A 60 -9.37 -4.02 -2.43
N ILE A 61 -8.44 -4.84 -2.87
CA ILE A 61 -8.61 -5.72 -4.03
C ILE A 61 -9.02 -7.09 -3.50
N GLN A 62 -10.16 -7.59 -3.97
CA GLN A 62 -10.70 -8.89 -3.53
C GLN A 62 -9.69 -10.02 -3.75
N ASN A 63 -9.49 -10.85 -2.72
CA ASN A 63 -8.55 -11.98 -2.73
C ASN A 63 -7.08 -11.58 -2.95
N SER A 64 -6.69 -10.38 -2.54
CA SER A 64 -5.33 -9.86 -2.65
C SER A 64 -4.94 -9.11 -1.38
N ASN A 65 -3.64 -9.12 -1.06
CA ASN A 65 -3.06 -8.24 -0.05
C ASN A 65 -2.72 -6.84 -0.61
N GLN A 66 -3.07 -6.60 -1.88
CA GLN A 66 -2.88 -5.31 -2.52
C GLN A 66 -4.11 -4.42 -2.37
N VAL A 67 -3.87 -3.14 -2.45
CA VAL A 67 -4.85 -2.07 -2.40
C VAL A 67 -4.76 -1.26 -3.68
N ASN A 68 -5.89 -0.89 -4.24
CA ASN A 68 -5.95 0.01 -5.39
C ASN A 68 -6.06 1.46 -4.91
N ILE A 69 -5.29 2.35 -5.52
CA ILE A 69 -5.31 3.79 -5.24
C ILE A 69 -6.11 4.48 -6.36
N ILE A 70 -7.23 5.08 -6.00
CA ILE A 70 -8.03 5.93 -6.90
C ILE A 70 -7.61 7.38 -6.66
N GLY A 71 -7.37 8.13 -7.73
CA GLY A 71 -6.86 9.51 -7.66
C GLY A 71 -5.35 9.59 -7.43
N ASN A 72 -4.61 8.52 -7.75
CA ASN A 72 -3.15 8.54 -7.70
C ASN A 72 -2.56 9.52 -8.73
N LEU A 73 -1.40 10.06 -8.42
CA LEU A 73 -0.70 11.07 -9.24
C LEU A 73 0.33 10.46 -10.19
N ILE A 74 0.65 9.20 -9.99
CA ILE A 74 1.46 8.37 -10.88
C ILE A 74 0.57 7.30 -11.53
N MET A 75 1.03 6.65 -12.59
CA MET A 75 0.22 5.67 -13.32
C MET A 75 0.01 4.36 -12.56
N THR A 76 0.95 3.99 -11.69
CA THR A 76 0.85 2.81 -10.84
C THR A 76 -0.21 3.04 -9.78
N SER A 77 -1.27 2.24 -9.80
CA SER A 77 -2.41 2.38 -8.90
C SER A 77 -2.47 1.32 -7.79
N ASN A 78 -1.61 0.30 -7.83
CA ASN A 78 -1.61 -0.77 -6.84
C ASN A 78 -0.49 -0.56 -5.83
N CYS A 79 -0.81 -0.74 -4.55
CA CYS A 79 0.15 -0.67 -3.45
C CYS A 79 -0.11 -1.79 -2.44
N THR A 80 0.85 -1.98 -1.53
CA THR A 80 0.64 -2.71 -0.28
C THR A 80 0.32 -1.68 0.79
N PHE A 81 -0.72 -1.91 1.58
CA PHE A 81 -1.15 -1.00 2.65
C PHE A 81 -1.24 -1.77 3.98
N ASP A 82 -0.69 -1.21 5.04
CA ASP A 82 -0.72 -1.75 6.40
C ASP A 82 -0.96 -0.62 7.44
N GLN A 83 -0.75 -0.95 8.72
CA GLN A 83 -0.97 0.00 9.82
C GLN A 83 0.00 1.20 9.82
N ASP A 84 1.15 1.07 9.17
CA ASP A 84 2.19 2.11 9.12
C ASP A 84 2.06 2.99 7.87
N GLY A 85 1.22 2.58 6.89
CA GLY A 85 0.99 3.31 5.66
C GLY A 85 0.96 2.43 4.42
N PHE A 86 1.43 2.95 3.29
CA PHE A 86 1.47 2.20 2.04
C PHE A 86 2.84 2.27 1.35
N VAL A 87 3.10 1.27 0.51
CA VAL A 87 4.26 1.22 -0.37
C VAL A 87 3.82 0.88 -1.79
N ILE A 88 4.22 1.69 -2.76
CA ILE A 88 4.19 1.38 -4.19
C ILE A 88 5.59 0.89 -4.54
N PRO A 89 5.76 -0.41 -4.84
CA PRO A 89 7.07 -0.92 -5.22
C PRO A 89 7.51 -0.31 -6.55
N GLU A 90 8.81 -0.31 -6.79
CA GLU A 90 9.36 0.14 -8.07
C GLU A 90 8.75 -0.64 -9.23
N THR A 91 8.11 0.07 -10.16
CA THR A 91 7.39 -0.48 -11.30
C THR A 91 7.68 0.30 -12.58
N ILE A 92 7.49 -0.35 -13.71
CA ILE A 92 7.62 0.26 -15.04
C ILE A 92 6.25 0.19 -15.72
N PRO A 93 5.35 1.18 -15.47
CA PRO A 93 3.99 1.16 -16.03
C PRO A 93 3.95 1.46 -17.53
N VAL A 94 4.95 2.16 -18.05
CA VAL A 94 5.04 2.55 -19.47
C VAL A 94 6.43 2.29 -20.00
N THR A 95 6.48 1.65 -21.17
CA THR A 95 7.70 1.47 -21.95
C THR A 95 7.42 1.82 -23.41
N THR A 96 8.27 2.63 -24.01
CA THR A 96 8.28 2.98 -25.43
C THR A 96 9.66 2.71 -26.02
N GLU A 97 9.82 2.89 -27.34
CA GLU A 97 11.13 2.78 -27.99
C GLU A 97 12.12 3.85 -27.51
N LEU A 98 11.62 5.02 -27.06
CA LEU A 98 12.44 6.17 -26.70
C LEU A 98 12.69 6.25 -25.18
N PHE A 99 11.70 5.89 -24.37
CA PHE A 99 11.81 5.98 -22.91
C PHE A 99 10.92 4.95 -22.21
N TYR A 100 11.20 4.72 -20.92
CA TYR A 100 10.29 4.08 -19.98
C TYR A 100 10.12 4.97 -18.74
N ALA A 101 8.97 4.84 -18.07
CA ALA A 101 8.73 5.48 -16.79
C ALA A 101 8.98 4.48 -15.67
N LEU A 102 9.78 4.89 -14.68
CA LEU A 102 9.99 4.17 -13.44
C LEU A 102 9.20 4.89 -12.35
N GLU A 103 8.32 4.19 -11.68
CA GLU A 103 7.46 4.74 -10.63
C GLU A 103 7.61 3.99 -9.33
N TYR A 104 7.61 4.73 -8.22
CA TYR A 104 7.63 4.19 -6.87
C TYR A 104 7.10 5.24 -5.89
N GLY A 105 6.80 4.82 -4.68
CA GLY A 105 6.33 5.76 -3.67
C GLY A 105 5.94 5.10 -2.37
N SER A 106 5.63 5.93 -1.40
CA SER A 106 5.17 5.50 -0.10
C SER A 106 4.30 6.55 0.56
N GLY A 107 3.59 6.15 1.59
CA GLY A 107 2.94 7.05 2.52
C GLY A 107 3.06 6.52 3.93
N ILE A 108 3.25 7.44 4.89
CA ILE A 108 3.34 7.12 6.32
C ILE A 108 2.04 7.55 6.98
N LEU A 109 1.39 6.63 7.68
CA LEU A 109 0.14 6.87 8.37
C LEU A 109 0.40 7.26 9.83
N ASN A 110 -0.10 8.43 10.24
CA ASN A 110 -0.07 8.94 11.61
C ASN A 110 -1.50 9.23 12.08
N GLY A 111 -2.16 8.22 12.65
CA GLY A 111 -3.58 8.31 12.99
C GLY A 111 -4.46 8.49 11.75
N ASN A 112 -5.10 9.63 11.59
CA ASN A 112 -5.93 9.96 10.42
C ASN A 112 -5.16 10.74 9.34
N SER A 113 -3.91 11.06 9.57
CA SER A 113 -3.06 11.84 8.66
C SER A 113 -2.13 10.91 7.88
N LEU A 114 -2.05 11.09 6.59
CA LEU A 114 -1.22 10.32 5.66
C LEU A 114 -0.23 11.26 4.97
N GLU A 115 1.04 11.13 5.30
CA GLU A 115 2.13 11.82 4.60
C GLU A 115 2.53 10.99 3.39
N ILE A 116 2.58 11.59 2.20
CA ILE A 116 2.88 10.88 0.96
C ILE A 116 4.14 11.40 0.28
N GLU A 117 4.86 10.47 -0.35
CA GLU A 117 5.95 10.73 -1.29
C GLU A 117 5.82 9.82 -2.50
N LEU A 118 5.61 10.39 -3.69
CA LEU A 118 5.49 9.66 -4.93
C LEU A 118 6.54 10.15 -5.93
N TYR A 119 7.10 9.24 -6.69
CA TYR A 119 8.19 9.49 -7.62
C TYR A 119 7.89 8.90 -9.00
N GLN A 120 8.30 9.62 -10.03
CA GLN A 120 8.31 9.14 -11.41
C GLN A 120 9.57 9.61 -12.11
N ASP A 121 10.36 8.67 -12.60
CA ASP A 121 11.54 8.95 -13.41
C ASP A 121 11.31 8.54 -14.85
N GLN A 122 11.53 9.47 -15.79
CA GLN A 122 11.54 9.18 -17.21
C GLN A 122 12.96 8.83 -17.65
N ILE A 123 13.17 7.60 -18.12
CA ILE A 123 14.49 7.07 -18.43
C ILE A 123 14.57 6.78 -19.92
N ASN A 124 15.66 7.23 -20.56
CA ASN A 124 15.93 6.95 -21.96
C ASN A 124 16.19 5.44 -22.18
N SER A 125 15.43 4.79 -23.03
CA SER A 125 15.48 3.33 -23.25
C SER A 125 16.80 2.86 -23.84
N THR A 126 17.52 3.72 -24.57
CA THR A 126 18.80 3.37 -25.21
C THR A 126 19.98 3.59 -24.29
N THR A 127 20.01 4.72 -23.56
CA THR A 127 21.17 5.13 -22.77
C THR A 127 21.07 4.80 -21.29
N GLY A 128 19.86 4.53 -20.79
CA GLY A 128 19.58 4.38 -19.35
C GLY A 128 19.65 5.67 -18.55
N ASN A 129 19.80 6.83 -19.20
CA ASN A 129 19.89 8.09 -18.50
C ASN A 129 18.52 8.64 -18.14
N VAL A 130 18.40 9.23 -16.94
CA VAL A 130 17.20 9.95 -16.51
C VAL A 130 17.09 11.23 -17.34
N GLN A 131 15.93 11.45 -17.96
CA GLN A 131 15.60 12.61 -18.78
C GLN A 131 14.69 13.60 -18.06
N GLY A 132 13.91 13.12 -17.10
CA GLY A 132 13.00 13.94 -16.32
C GLY A 132 12.57 13.22 -15.05
N THR A 133 12.29 13.99 -14.01
CA THR A 133 11.79 13.47 -12.74
C THR A 133 10.55 14.23 -12.29
N GLY A 134 9.57 13.50 -11.74
CA GLY A 134 8.43 14.02 -11.02
C GLY A 134 8.49 13.58 -9.56
N PHE A 135 8.18 14.49 -8.66
CA PHE A 135 8.06 14.22 -7.23
C PHE A 135 6.83 14.93 -6.68
N TRP A 136 6.01 14.20 -5.96
CA TRP A 136 4.80 14.68 -5.33
C TRP A 136 4.87 14.37 -3.84
N THR A 137 4.66 15.38 -3.01
CA THR A 137 4.68 15.21 -1.56
C THR A 137 3.60 16.04 -0.89
N GLY A 138 3.06 15.57 0.20
CA GLY A 138 2.04 16.30 0.95
C GLY A 138 1.46 15.48 2.09
N THR A 139 0.59 16.15 2.84
CA THR A 139 -0.15 15.54 3.95
C THR A 139 -1.63 15.55 3.62
N LEU A 140 -2.25 14.38 3.72
CA LEU A 140 -3.67 14.15 3.47
C LEU A 140 -4.35 13.71 4.76
N GLU A 141 -5.54 14.21 5.03
CA GLU A 141 -6.36 13.84 6.18
C GLU A 141 -7.48 12.91 5.74
N LYS A 142 -7.76 11.88 6.51
CA LYS A 142 -8.87 10.95 6.29
C LYS A 142 -10.22 11.68 6.44
N ILE A 143 -11.15 11.45 5.50
CA ILE A 143 -12.45 12.09 5.46
C ILE A 143 -13.60 11.07 5.45
#